data_371a8987e543e744920a269a48c15076
#
_entry.id   371a8987e543e744920a269a48c15076
#
_cell.length_a   1.000
_cell.length_b   1.000
_cell.length_c   1.000
_cell.angle_alpha   90.00
_cell.angle_beta   90.00
_cell.angle_gamma   90.00
#
_symmetry.space_group_name_H-M   'P 1'
#
loop_
_entity.id
_entity.type
_entity.pdbx_description
1 polymer ?
#
loop_
_entity_poly.entity_id
_entity_poly.type
_entity_poly.pdbx_seq_one_letter_code
_entity_poly.pdbx_strand_id
1 'polypeptide(L)'
;MTQARIAETEKYAHVTFFFNGGVEEPNKGEDRILVKSPKVATYDLQPEMSAPQVCEKLVDAIKSDKYDVIVINFANPDMVGHTGVQEAAIKAVETVDEGVGKAVEALKEVDGQMFICADHGNAEQLIDYETGAPWTAHTTNPVPFILVNADPKYTLRENGCLADIVPTLIQLMGMEQPAEMTGKSLLVEK
;
A
#
# COMPACT_ATOMS: atom_id res chain seq x y z
N MET A 1 15.67 6.44 -12.96
CA MET A 1 14.58 5.53 -12.56
C MET A 1 13.25 6.10 -12.99
N THR A 2 12.37 5.21 -13.43
CA THR A 2 10.98 5.51 -13.76
C THR A 2 10.09 4.97 -12.64
N GLN A 3 9.02 5.68 -12.31
CA GLN A 3 8.13 5.27 -11.24
C GLN A 3 6.67 5.58 -11.54
N ALA A 4 5.76 4.74 -11.05
CA ALA A 4 4.32 4.98 -11.07
C ALA A 4 3.77 5.17 -9.66
N ARG A 5 2.84 6.10 -9.50
CA ARG A 5 2.06 6.36 -8.29
C ARG A 5 0.60 6.10 -8.60
N ILE A 6 0.00 5.12 -7.96
CA ILE A 6 -1.35 4.64 -8.29
C ILE A 6 -2.23 4.68 -7.05
N ALA A 7 -3.35 5.37 -7.12
CA ALA A 7 -4.37 5.33 -6.07
C ALA A 7 -5.70 5.85 -6.60
N GLU A 8 -6.76 5.58 -5.86
CA GLU A 8 -8.02 6.30 -6.04
C GLU A 8 -8.03 7.63 -5.28
N THR A 9 -9.00 8.49 -5.54
CA THR A 9 -9.05 9.90 -5.07
C THR A 9 -8.70 10.05 -3.60
N GLU A 10 -9.26 9.21 -2.72
CA GLU A 10 -9.12 9.34 -1.26
C GLU A 10 -7.67 9.13 -0.76
N LYS A 11 -6.87 8.39 -1.50
CA LYS A 11 -5.49 8.08 -1.14
C LYS A 11 -4.45 8.60 -2.14
N TYR A 12 -4.89 9.41 -3.12
CA TYR A 12 -3.99 9.95 -4.13
C TYR A 12 -2.88 10.83 -3.54
N ALA A 13 -3.21 11.72 -2.63
CA ALA A 13 -2.23 12.57 -1.95
C ALA A 13 -1.21 11.75 -1.13
N HIS A 14 -1.60 10.60 -0.61
CA HIS A 14 -0.73 9.74 0.19
C HIS A 14 0.42 9.14 -0.64
N VAL A 15 0.15 8.74 -1.89
CA VAL A 15 1.17 8.19 -2.79
C VAL A 15 1.87 9.26 -3.65
N THR A 16 1.44 10.52 -3.59
CA THR A 16 2.03 11.64 -4.34
C THR A 16 2.59 12.71 -3.43
N PHE A 17 1.80 13.68 -3.02
CA PHE A 17 2.22 14.84 -2.23
C PHE A 17 2.94 14.46 -0.94
N PHE A 18 2.33 13.61 -0.09
CA PHE A 18 2.95 13.20 1.17
C PHE A 18 4.18 12.31 0.96
N PHE A 19 4.10 11.38 0.01
CA PHE A 19 5.23 10.52 -0.32
C PHE A 19 6.43 11.29 -0.88
N ASN A 20 6.17 12.42 -1.55
CA ASN A 20 7.18 13.33 -2.06
C ASN A 20 7.60 14.42 -1.04
N GLY A 21 7.35 14.18 0.26
CA GLY A 21 7.78 15.09 1.34
C GLY A 21 7.07 16.45 1.32
N GLY A 22 5.83 16.52 0.83
CA GLY A 22 5.03 17.76 0.75
C GLY A 22 5.29 18.56 -0.54
N VAL A 23 5.91 17.94 -1.55
CA VAL A 23 6.11 18.55 -2.86
C VAL A 23 5.04 18.09 -3.84
N GLU A 24 4.26 19.03 -4.40
CA GLU A 24 3.17 18.73 -5.33
C GLU A 24 3.68 18.32 -6.72
N GLU A 25 4.76 18.95 -7.19
CA GLU A 25 5.31 18.68 -8.52
C GLU A 25 5.85 17.23 -8.61
N PRO A 26 5.49 16.48 -9.67
CA PRO A 26 6.04 15.15 -9.89
C PRO A 26 7.56 15.17 -10.03
N ASN A 27 8.23 14.19 -9.47
CA ASN A 27 9.65 14.00 -9.71
C ASN A 27 9.91 13.58 -11.16
N LYS A 28 11.13 13.82 -11.66
CA LYS A 28 11.52 13.37 -12.99
C LYS A 28 11.37 11.85 -13.11
N GLY A 29 10.56 11.41 -14.07
CA GLY A 29 10.27 9.99 -14.30
C GLY A 29 9.12 9.45 -13.44
N GLU A 30 8.37 10.31 -12.75
CA GLU A 30 7.19 9.95 -11.97
C GLU A 30 5.91 10.14 -12.80
N ASP A 31 5.23 9.04 -13.07
CA ASP A 31 3.88 9.03 -13.63
C ASP A 31 2.85 8.87 -12.50
N ARG A 32 1.74 9.59 -12.61
CA ARG A 32 0.63 9.56 -11.64
C ARG A 32 -0.63 9.00 -12.31
N ILE A 33 -1.18 7.94 -11.73
CA ILE A 33 -2.37 7.26 -12.22
C ILE A 33 -3.47 7.38 -11.18
N LEU A 34 -4.36 8.35 -11.38
CA LEU A 34 -5.50 8.58 -10.51
C LEU A 34 -6.74 7.85 -11.03
N VAL A 35 -7.33 7.04 -10.18
CA VAL A 35 -8.68 6.46 -10.34
C VAL A 35 -9.66 7.27 -9.49
N LYS A 36 -10.82 7.63 -10.03
CA LYS A 36 -11.82 8.39 -9.27
C LYS A 36 -12.54 7.46 -8.30
N SER A 37 -12.61 7.87 -7.03
CA SER A 37 -13.45 7.18 -6.03
C SER A 37 -14.93 7.28 -6.36
N PRO A 38 -15.76 6.31 -5.95
CA PRO A 38 -17.19 6.33 -6.20
C PRO A 38 -17.87 7.49 -5.45
N LYS A 39 -18.93 8.05 -6.03
CA LYS A 39 -19.70 9.14 -5.44
C LYS A 39 -20.83 8.57 -4.59
N VAL A 40 -20.50 8.11 -3.39
CA VAL A 40 -21.44 7.60 -2.39
C VAL A 40 -21.41 8.50 -1.14
N ALA A 41 -22.44 8.42 -0.31
CA ALA A 41 -22.51 9.23 0.91
C ALA A 41 -21.47 8.76 1.94
N THR A 42 -21.33 7.44 2.09
CA THR A 42 -20.34 6.77 2.94
C THR A 42 -19.90 5.49 2.25
N TYR A 43 -18.66 5.05 2.48
CA TYR A 43 -18.06 3.94 1.73
C TYR A 43 -18.51 2.54 2.17
N ASP A 44 -19.23 2.42 3.28
CA ASP A 44 -19.95 1.19 3.63
C ASP A 44 -21.06 0.82 2.63
N LEU A 45 -21.57 1.82 1.89
CA LEU A 45 -22.56 1.59 0.82
C LEU A 45 -21.96 1.00 -0.46
N GLN A 46 -20.65 1.10 -0.62
CA GLN A 46 -19.88 0.53 -1.74
C GLN A 46 -18.47 0.16 -1.27
N PRO A 47 -18.31 -0.92 -0.49
CA PRO A 47 -17.02 -1.28 0.13
C PRO A 47 -15.91 -1.60 -0.87
N GLU A 48 -16.26 -2.02 -2.08
CA GLU A 48 -15.32 -2.26 -3.16
C GLU A 48 -14.63 -0.98 -3.61
N MET A 49 -15.26 0.17 -3.39
CA MET A 49 -14.79 1.48 -3.85
C MET A 49 -14.34 1.41 -5.31
N SER A 50 -13.14 1.91 -5.63
CA SER A 50 -12.56 1.77 -6.97
C SER A 50 -11.39 0.78 -7.02
N ALA A 51 -11.25 -0.10 -6.01
CA ALA A 51 -10.16 -1.06 -5.95
C ALA A 51 -10.05 -1.96 -7.19
N PRO A 52 -11.15 -2.44 -7.83
CA PRO A 52 -11.04 -3.22 -9.06
C PRO A 52 -10.33 -2.45 -10.19
N GLN A 53 -10.67 -1.16 -10.37
CA GLN A 53 -10.05 -0.32 -11.39
C GLN A 53 -8.60 0.05 -11.03
N VAL A 54 -8.32 0.29 -9.75
CA VAL A 54 -6.95 0.51 -9.25
C VAL A 54 -6.09 -0.74 -9.50
N CYS A 55 -6.63 -1.93 -9.23
CA CYS A 55 -5.97 -3.20 -9.48
C CYS A 55 -5.68 -3.41 -10.97
N GLU A 56 -6.63 -3.10 -11.86
CA GLU A 56 -6.41 -3.16 -13.32
C GLU A 56 -5.23 -2.28 -13.74
N LYS A 57 -5.19 -1.02 -13.27
CA LYS A 57 -4.09 -0.09 -13.55
C LYS A 57 -2.75 -0.57 -12.98
N LEU A 58 -2.77 -1.20 -11.80
CA LEU A 58 -1.57 -1.79 -11.21
C LEU A 58 -1.04 -2.95 -12.07
N VAL A 59 -1.90 -3.87 -12.46
CA VAL A 59 -1.53 -5.03 -13.31
C VAL A 59 -1.00 -4.55 -14.66
N ASP A 60 -1.66 -3.58 -15.29
CA ASP A 60 -1.19 -2.96 -16.54
C ASP A 60 0.20 -2.33 -16.37
N ALA A 61 0.41 -1.60 -15.27
CA ALA A 61 1.70 -0.96 -14.98
C ALA A 61 2.81 -1.99 -14.75
N ILE A 62 2.53 -3.07 -14.01
CA ILE A 62 3.49 -4.17 -13.77
C ILE A 62 3.88 -4.83 -15.11
N LYS A 63 2.90 -5.18 -15.95
CA LYS A 63 3.13 -5.87 -17.21
C LYS A 63 3.71 -5.00 -18.32
N SER A 64 3.69 -3.68 -18.14
CA SER A 64 4.18 -2.73 -19.17
C SER A 64 5.71 -2.70 -19.30
N ASP A 65 6.44 -3.22 -18.33
CA ASP A 65 7.92 -3.14 -18.23
C ASP A 65 8.47 -1.69 -18.29
N LYS A 66 7.63 -0.72 -17.93
CA LYS A 66 7.95 0.71 -18.03
C LYS A 66 8.58 1.26 -16.75
N TYR A 67 8.23 0.68 -15.61
CA TYR A 67 8.52 1.27 -14.31
C TYR A 67 9.50 0.43 -13.50
N ASP A 68 10.54 1.09 -12.98
CA ASP A 68 11.48 0.51 -12.03
C ASP A 68 10.83 0.34 -10.64
N VAL A 69 9.93 1.27 -10.28
CA VAL A 69 9.23 1.29 -8.98
C VAL A 69 7.76 1.66 -9.17
N ILE A 70 6.88 0.92 -8.51
CA ILE A 70 5.45 1.21 -8.46
C ILE A 70 5.03 1.38 -6.99
N VAL A 71 4.41 2.50 -6.66
CA VAL A 71 3.81 2.76 -5.35
C VAL A 71 2.30 2.85 -5.52
N ILE A 72 1.58 2.02 -4.77
CA ILE A 72 0.12 1.95 -4.81
C ILE A 72 -0.45 2.00 -3.40
N ASN A 73 -1.65 2.55 -3.27
CA ASN A 73 -2.47 2.43 -2.07
C ASN A 73 -3.89 2.01 -2.45
N PHE A 74 -4.40 0.96 -1.79
CA PHE A 74 -5.81 0.60 -1.78
C PHE A 74 -6.49 1.28 -0.60
N ALA A 75 -7.46 2.15 -0.87
CA ALA A 75 -8.10 2.99 0.13
C ALA A 75 -9.11 2.25 1.03
N ASN A 76 -9.57 1.09 0.59
CA ASN A 76 -10.76 0.43 1.10
C ASN A 76 -10.75 0.13 2.61
N PRO A 77 -9.72 -0.55 3.19
CA PRO A 77 -9.76 -0.92 4.60
C PRO A 77 -9.84 0.30 5.52
N ASP A 78 -9.16 1.39 5.16
CA ASP A 78 -9.18 2.63 5.93
C ASP A 78 -10.52 3.37 5.75
N MET A 79 -10.90 3.68 4.53
CA MET A 79 -12.10 4.49 4.25
C MET A 79 -13.39 3.83 4.70
N VAL A 80 -13.52 2.51 4.53
CA VAL A 80 -14.66 1.74 5.02
C VAL A 80 -14.57 1.52 6.53
N GLY A 81 -13.39 1.29 7.07
CA GLY A 81 -13.14 1.15 8.51
C GLY A 81 -13.63 2.37 9.30
N HIS A 82 -13.46 3.57 8.78
CA HIS A 82 -13.99 4.81 9.37
C HIS A 82 -15.52 4.85 9.52
N THR A 83 -16.25 3.99 8.84
CA THR A 83 -17.71 3.91 9.00
C THR A 83 -18.13 3.09 10.22
N GLY A 84 -17.26 2.24 10.76
CA GLY A 84 -17.55 1.33 11.87
C GLY A 84 -18.48 0.18 11.50
N VAL A 85 -18.79 -0.03 10.21
CA VAL A 85 -19.68 -1.09 9.72
C VAL A 85 -18.86 -2.35 9.42
N GLN A 86 -18.90 -3.31 10.33
CA GLN A 86 -18.04 -4.50 10.29
C GLN A 86 -18.20 -5.33 9.01
N GLU A 87 -19.42 -5.59 8.56
CA GLU A 87 -19.67 -6.38 7.34
C GLU A 87 -19.09 -5.69 6.10
N ALA A 88 -19.20 -4.37 6.03
CA ALA A 88 -18.62 -3.59 4.96
C ALA A 88 -17.08 -3.60 4.99
N ALA A 89 -16.47 -3.50 6.19
CA ALA A 89 -15.04 -3.58 6.35
C ALA A 89 -14.48 -4.96 5.94
N ILE A 90 -15.18 -6.06 6.29
CA ILE A 90 -14.80 -7.39 5.83
C ILE A 90 -14.82 -7.45 4.29
N LYS A 91 -15.89 -6.95 3.65
CA LYS A 91 -15.99 -6.90 2.20
C LYS A 91 -14.91 -6.05 1.54
N ALA A 92 -14.54 -4.94 2.18
CA ALA A 92 -13.44 -4.07 1.74
C ALA A 92 -12.09 -4.81 1.74
N VAL A 93 -11.79 -5.54 2.83
CA VAL A 93 -10.56 -6.34 2.96
C VAL A 93 -10.53 -7.48 1.94
N GLU A 94 -11.63 -8.23 1.77
CA GLU A 94 -11.74 -9.29 0.75
C GLU A 94 -11.47 -8.75 -0.66
N THR A 95 -12.00 -7.57 -0.99
CA THR A 95 -11.79 -6.93 -2.28
C THR A 95 -10.31 -6.56 -2.50
N VAL A 96 -9.64 -6.06 -1.46
CA VAL A 96 -8.21 -5.76 -1.51
C VAL A 96 -7.38 -7.03 -1.63
N ASP A 97 -7.73 -8.10 -0.90
CA ASP A 97 -7.04 -9.38 -0.98
C ASP A 97 -7.08 -9.97 -2.40
N GLU A 98 -8.25 -9.93 -3.06
CA GLU A 98 -8.37 -10.30 -4.48
C GLU A 98 -7.47 -9.45 -5.39
N GLY A 99 -7.41 -8.14 -5.15
CA GLY A 99 -6.56 -7.21 -5.90
C GLY A 99 -5.07 -7.49 -5.71
N VAL A 100 -4.66 -7.74 -4.47
CA VAL A 100 -3.28 -8.11 -4.12
C VAL A 100 -2.91 -9.44 -4.77
N GLY A 101 -3.80 -10.44 -4.74
CA GLY A 101 -3.59 -11.72 -5.42
C GLY A 101 -3.29 -11.55 -6.91
N LYS A 102 -4.09 -10.74 -7.63
CA LYS A 102 -3.86 -10.44 -9.06
C LYS A 102 -2.55 -9.72 -9.30
N ALA A 103 -2.18 -8.79 -8.42
CA ALA A 103 -0.90 -8.08 -8.49
C ALA A 103 0.30 -9.02 -8.30
N VAL A 104 0.23 -9.93 -7.33
CA VAL A 104 1.26 -10.95 -7.07
C VAL A 104 1.46 -11.87 -8.28
N GLU A 105 0.37 -12.33 -8.90
CA GLU A 105 0.48 -13.18 -10.10
C GLU A 105 1.10 -12.40 -11.27
N ALA A 106 0.66 -11.16 -11.52
CA ALA A 106 1.27 -10.32 -12.56
C ALA A 106 2.76 -10.05 -12.30
N LEU A 107 3.14 -9.84 -11.03
CA LEU A 107 4.50 -9.59 -10.62
C LEU A 107 5.42 -10.79 -10.88
N LYS A 108 4.92 -12.02 -10.61
CA LYS A 108 5.66 -13.26 -10.88
C LYS A 108 5.93 -13.46 -12.38
N GLU A 109 5.02 -13.02 -13.26
CA GLU A 109 5.19 -13.10 -14.71
C GLU A 109 6.39 -12.27 -15.20
N VAL A 110 6.74 -11.19 -14.50
CA VAL A 110 7.84 -10.27 -14.85
C VAL A 110 9.06 -10.41 -13.91
N ASP A 111 9.08 -11.44 -13.05
CA ASP A 111 10.13 -11.67 -12.05
C ASP A 111 10.39 -10.45 -11.14
N GLY A 112 9.35 -9.67 -10.86
CA GLY A 112 9.41 -8.53 -9.99
C GLY A 112 9.38 -8.90 -8.51
N GLN A 113 9.67 -7.93 -7.63
CA GLN A 113 9.59 -8.08 -6.17
C GLN A 113 8.61 -7.06 -5.59
N MET A 114 7.95 -7.40 -4.48
CA MET A 114 6.92 -6.54 -3.89
C MET A 114 6.99 -6.55 -2.36
N PHE A 115 6.71 -5.39 -1.77
CA PHE A 115 6.29 -5.29 -0.38
C PHE A 115 4.79 -5.08 -0.30
N ILE A 116 4.14 -5.80 0.62
CA ILE A 116 2.74 -5.60 0.98
C ILE A 116 2.74 -5.14 2.44
N CYS A 117 2.16 -3.96 2.68
CA CYS A 117 2.07 -3.40 4.03
C CYS A 117 0.81 -2.52 4.17
N ALA A 118 0.54 -2.07 5.39
CA ALA A 118 -0.35 -0.96 5.65
C ALA A 118 0.46 0.23 6.20
N ASP A 119 -0.03 1.44 6.03
CA ASP A 119 0.55 2.66 6.56
C ASP A 119 0.14 2.93 8.02
N HIS A 120 -1.00 2.39 8.44
CA HIS A 120 -1.51 2.40 9.82
C HIS A 120 -2.59 1.33 10.00
N GLY A 121 -2.99 1.09 11.24
CA GLY A 121 -4.13 0.25 11.57
C GLY A 121 -5.45 1.03 11.52
N ASN A 122 -6.54 0.33 11.19
CA ASN A 122 -7.92 0.82 11.20
C ASN A 122 -8.90 -0.37 11.22
N ALA A 123 -9.03 -1.08 10.10
CA ALA A 123 -10.04 -2.13 9.89
C ALA A 123 -9.88 -3.36 10.80
N GLU A 124 -8.73 -3.57 11.42
CA GLU A 124 -8.50 -4.66 12.36
C GLU A 124 -9.19 -4.44 13.72
N GLN A 125 -9.64 -3.20 14.01
CA GLN A 125 -10.35 -2.86 15.24
C GLN A 125 -11.51 -1.92 14.94
N LEU A 126 -12.73 -2.46 14.91
CA LEU A 126 -13.97 -1.72 14.65
C LEU A 126 -14.86 -1.56 15.89
N ILE A 127 -14.41 -2.04 17.03
CA ILE A 127 -15.11 -1.98 18.30
C ILE A 127 -14.14 -1.50 19.38
N ASP A 128 -14.60 -0.57 20.19
CA ASP A 128 -13.95 -0.21 21.45
C ASP A 128 -14.18 -1.37 22.45
N TYR A 129 -13.13 -2.04 22.85
CA TYR A 129 -13.20 -3.22 23.70
C TYR A 129 -13.63 -2.92 25.15
N GLU A 130 -13.56 -1.66 25.58
CA GLU A 130 -13.99 -1.25 26.94
C GLU A 130 -15.48 -0.90 26.95
N THR A 131 -15.96 -0.20 25.93
CA THR A 131 -17.32 0.34 25.89
C THR A 131 -18.29 -0.46 25.01
N GLY A 132 -17.77 -1.27 24.08
CA GLY A 132 -18.55 -1.95 23.05
C GLY A 132 -19.10 -1.03 21.96
N ALA A 133 -18.72 0.25 21.95
CA ALA A 133 -19.11 1.20 20.93
C ALA A 133 -18.33 0.99 19.63
N PRO A 134 -18.83 1.46 18.47
CA PRO A 134 -18.06 1.44 17.22
C PRO A 134 -16.76 2.25 17.38
N TRP A 135 -15.64 1.66 16.91
CA TRP A 135 -14.36 2.33 16.80
C TRP A 135 -14.13 2.73 15.34
N THR A 136 -13.99 4.01 15.08
CA THR A 136 -13.90 4.57 13.71
C THR A 136 -12.61 5.36 13.48
N ALA A 137 -11.64 5.24 14.39
CA ALA A 137 -10.37 5.94 14.31
C ALA A 137 -9.23 4.98 13.93
N HIS A 138 -8.12 5.54 13.51
CA HIS A 138 -6.89 4.75 13.33
C HIS A 138 -6.44 4.13 14.64
N THR A 139 -5.68 3.04 14.55
CA THR A 139 -5.05 2.38 15.68
C THR A 139 -3.53 2.50 15.60
N THR A 140 -2.87 2.24 16.73
CA THR A 140 -1.41 2.11 16.80
C THR A 140 -0.96 0.64 16.77
N ASN A 141 -1.85 -0.27 16.39
CA ASN A 141 -1.53 -1.68 16.28
C ASN A 141 -0.45 -1.91 15.22
N PRO A 142 0.43 -2.89 15.41
CA PRO A 142 1.39 -3.27 14.38
C PRO A 142 0.69 -3.67 13.10
N VAL A 143 1.24 -3.22 11.96
CA VAL A 143 0.75 -3.55 10.63
C VAL A 143 1.59 -4.66 9.99
N PRO A 144 1.03 -5.46 9.06
CA PRO A 144 1.81 -6.47 8.35
C PRO A 144 2.85 -5.81 7.45
N PHE A 145 3.99 -6.50 7.27
CA PHE A 145 4.98 -6.20 6.26
C PHE A 145 5.46 -7.51 5.62
N ILE A 146 5.13 -7.72 4.37
CA ILE A 146 5.33 -8.97 3.65
C ILE A 146 6.23 -8.73 2.45
N LEU A 147 7.28 -9.54 2.30
CA LEU A 147 8.18 -9.55 1.15
C LEU A 147 7.78 -10.68 0.21
N VAL A 148 7.49 -10.33 -1.05
CA VAL A 148 7.03 -11.26 -2.09
C VAL A 148 8.09 -11.41 -3.18
N ASN A 149 8.34 -12.64 -3.59
CA ASN A 149 9.21 -13.03 -4.71
C ASN A 149 10.66 -12.52 -4.60
N ALA A 150 11.20 -12.38 -3.40
CA ALA A 150 12.60 -12.04 -3.19
C ALA A 150 13.49 -13.28 -3.21
N ASP A 151 14.80 -13.06 -3.38
CA ASP A 151 15.81 -14.12 -3.25
C ASP A 151 15.62 -14.86 -1.92
N PRO A 152 15.53 -16.21 -1.92
CA PRO A 152 15.36 -17.02 -0.71
C PRO A 152 16.42 -16.84 0.37
N LYS A 153 17.58 -16.26 0.04
CA LYS A 153 18.62 -15.91 1.02
C LYS A 153 18.18 -14.81 1.98
N TYR A 154 17.18 -14.01 1.61
CA TYR A 154 16.68 -12.94 2.45
C TYR A 154 15.55 -13.37 3.37
N THR A 155 15.51 -12.79 4.54
CA THR A 155 14.37 -12.76 5.46
C THR A 155 14.21 -11.33 5.99
N LEU A 156 13.13 -11.07 6.70
CA LEU A 156 12.87 -9.78 7.33
C LEU A 156 13.20 -9.86 8.82
N ARG A 157 13.90 -8.85 9.36
CA ARG A 157 14.01 -8.68 10.81
C ARG A 157 12.68 -8.25 11.40
N GLU A 158 12.48 -8.53 12.67
CA GLU A 158 11.34 -8.06 13.44
C GLU A 158 11.48 -6.58 13.86
N ASN A 159 10.37 -5.98 14.28
CA ASN A 159 10.32 -4.65 14.89
C ASN A 159 10.83 -3.53 13.98
N GLY A 160 10.23 -3.42 12.81
CA GLY A 160 10.44 -2.31 11.88
C GLY A 160 9.46 -1.16 12.10
N CYS A 161 9.65 -0.09 11.33
CA CYS A 161 8.73 1.03 11.21
C CYS A 161 8.62 1.49 9.75
N LEU A 162 7.67 2.38 9.45
CA LEU A 162 7.44 2.84 8.06
C LEU A 162 8.70 3.49 7.43
N ALA A 163 9.55 4.14 8.24
CA ALA A 163 10.80 4.73 7.76
C ALA A 163 11.81 3.69 7.25
N ASP A 164 11.63 2.40 7.57
CA ASP A 164 12.52 1.31 7.16
C ASP A 164 12.16 0.72 5.78
N ILE A 165 10.97 1.03 5.25
CA ILE A 165 10.46 0.46 3.99
C ILE A 165 11.35 0.85 2.82
N VAL A 166 11.59 2.15 2.61
CA VAL A 166 12.39 2.64 1.48
C VAL A 166 13.87 2.23 1.59
N PRO A 167 14.53 2.28 2.76
CA PRO A 167 15.85 1.66 2.94
C PRO A 167 15.90 0.18 2.52
N THR A 168 14.84 -0.57 2.83
CA THR A 168 14.73 -2.00 2.43
C THR A 168 14.61 -2.14 0.92
N LEU A 169 13.79 -1.30 0.28
CA LEU A 169 13.64 -1.27 -1.18
C LEU A 169 14.96 -0.95 -1.88
N ILE A 170 15.68 0.07 -1.41
CA ILE A 170 16.97 0.50 -1.96
C ILE A 170 17.99 -0.63 -1.88
N GLN A 171 18.04 -1.37 -0.77
CA GLN A 171 18.93 -2.53 -0.64
C GLN A 171 18.58 -3.64 -1.64
N LEU A 172 17.29 -3.96 -1.85
CA LEU A 172 16.87 -4.93 -2.87
C LEU A 172 17.27 -4.50 -4.28
N MET A 173 17.24 -3.20 -4.55
CA MET A 173 17.66 -2.63 -5.83
C MET A 173 19.18 -2.53 -6.00
N GLY A 174 19.96 -2.93 -5.00
CA GLY A 174 21.44 -2.84 -5.03
C GLY A 174 21.95 -1.38 -5.04
N MET A 175 21.19 -0.44 -4.51
CA MET A 175 21.53 0.97 -4.47
C MET A 175 22.10 1.37 -3.10
N GLU A 176 22.92 2.43 -3.08
CA GLU A 176 23.43 3.00 -1.84
C GLU A 176 22.36 3.86 -1.17
N GLN A 177 22.18 3.69 0.16
CA GLN A 177 21.24 4.48 0.93
C GLN A 177 21.76 5.91 1.14
N PRO A 178 20.97 6.96 0.78
CA PRO A 178 21.31 8.34 1.07
C PRO A 178 21.48 8.63 2.56
N ALA A 179 22.42 9.51 2.92
CA ALA A 179 22.72 9.84 4.32
C ALA A 179 21.54 10.52 5.06
N GLU A 180 20.66 11.19 4.34
CA GLU A 180 19.44 11.83 4.86
C GLU A 180 18.37 10.81 5.26
N MET A 181 18.46 9.59 4.75
CA MET A 181 17.51 8.52 5.05
C MET A 181 17.90 7.81 6.36
N THR A 182 17.14 8.06 7.41
CA THR A 182 17.47 7.62 8.79
C THR A 182 16.98 6.21 9.14
N GLY A 183 16.04 5.67 8.38
CA GLY A 183 15.54 4.30 8.55
C GLY A 183 16.62 3.25 8.27
N LYS A 184 16.35 2.01 8.64
CA LYS A 184 17.29 0.89 8.47
C LYS A 184 16.60 -0.24 7.71
N SER A 185 17.27 -0.81 6.74
CA SER A 185 16.73 -1.96 6.02
C SER A 185 16.25 -3.07 6.96
N LEU A 186 15.13 -3.69 6.58
CA LEU A 186 14.54 -4.85 7.24
C LEU A 186 15.09 -6.17 6.71
N LEU A 187 15.86 -6.16 5.61
CA LEU A 187 16.43 -7.37 5.04
C LEU A 187 17.58 -7.90 5.89
N VAL A 188 17.55 -9.21 6.12
CA VAL A 188 18.62 -9.98 6.79
C VAL A 188 18.97 -11.16 5.88
N GLU A 189 20.24 -11.41 5.66
CA GLU A 189 20.71 -12.64 5.02
C GLU A 189 20.65 -13.79 6.03
N LYS A 190 20.13 -14.94 5.57
CA LYS A 190 20.07 -16.20 6.35
C LYS A 190 21.42 -16.82 6.50
#